data_b3e8f695c10a5dca65b7e64d23856dca
#
_entry.id   b3e8f695c10a5dca65b7e64d23856dca
#
_cell.length_a   1.000
_cell.length_b   1.000
_cell.length_c   1.000
_cell.angle_alpha   90.00
_cell.angle_beta   90.00
_cell.angle_gamma   90.00
#
_symmetry.space_group_name_H-M   'P 1'
#
loop_
_entity.id
_entity.type
_entity.pdbx_description
1 polymer ?
#
loop_
_entity_poly.entity_id
_entity_poly.type
_entity_poly.pdbx_seq_one_letter_code
_entity_poly.pdbx_strand_id
1 'polypeptide(L)'
;MKAVVVGGGAWGTAFSHLLRGRGHDVTAAVRATIDDAPYEDSELVVLAVPSRSFREALGHVRGTAPILSLVKGLDPECGARLSTLVTGRPVAVLSGPNMAEEVAAGLPGAAVIASEDESLALWLQEVVNSLSFRVYVNTDLIGVELCAAAKNVIALSAGGVDGLGLGDNAKAAIITRGLVEMARLGEACGAEPETFSGLAGLGDLVVTCWHPQGRNRRAGELIARGMSAEQAKAQIGQVVEGLATAPVLRDLSHRIGVELPITEGVCAVLEGMPLNELLGSLMGRRPTEE
;
A
#
# COMPACT_ATOMS: atom_id res chain seq x y z
N MET A 1 -15.93 -12.80 -17.63
CA MET A 1 -14.53 -13.27 -17.74
C MET A 1 -14.19 -14.24 -16.62
N LYS A 2 -13.09 -15.01 -16.79
CA LYS A 2 -12.53 -15.87 -15.74
C LYS A 2 -11.35 -15.16 -15.08
N ALA A 3 -11.32 -15.11 -13.74
CA ALA A 3 -10.24 -14.50 -13.00
C ALA A 3 -9.71 -15.42 -11.90
N VAL A 4 -8.40 -15.40 -11.66
CA VAL A 4 -7.76 -16.04 -10.51
C VAL A 4 -7.33 -14.95 -9.53
N VAL A 5 -7.79 -15.03 -8.27
CA VAL A 5 -7.37 -14.12 -7.19
C VAL A 5 -6.45 -14.87 -6.25
N VAL A 6 -5.18 -14.51 -6.24
CA VAL A 6 -4.14 -15.11 -5.39
C VAL A 6 -4.04 -14.33 -4.09
N GLY A 7 -4.41 -14.97 -2.99
CA GLY A 7 -4.39 -14.41 -1.64
C GLY A 7 -5.73 -14.47 -0.93
N GLY A 8 -5.79 -15.19 0.19
CA GLY A 8 -6.99 -15.38 1.02
C GLY A 8 -7.13 -14.39 2.17
N GLY A 9 -6.40 -13.26 2.14
CA GLY A 9 -6.54 -12.19 3.13
C GLY A 9 -7.81 -11.37 2.95
N ALA A 10 -8.06 -10.43 3.87
CA ALA A 10 -9.25 -9.57 3.85
C ALA A 10 -9.47 -8.91 2.48
N TRP A 11 -8.40 -8.33 1.89
CA TRP A 11 -8.49 -7.64 0.61
C TRP A 11 -8.73 -8.59 -0.58
N GLY A 12 -8.02 -9.73 -0.65
CA GLY A 12 -8.26 -10.73 -1.71
C GLY A 12 -9.67 -11.30 -1.65
N THR A 13 -10.20 -11.54 -0.46
CA THR A 13 -11.58 -11.99 -0.24
C THR A 13 -12.59 -10.92 -0.68
N ALA A 14 -12.43 -9.67 -0.21
CA ALA A 14 -13.31 -8.56 -0.58
C ALA A 14 -13.32 -8.32 -2.10
N PHE A 15 -12.15 -8.34 -2.73
CA PHE A 15 -12.02 -8.14 -4.17
C PHE A 15 -12.63 -9.30 -4.99
N SER A 16 -12.48 -10.54 -4.51
CA SER A 16 -13.16 -11.70 -5.11
C SER A 16 -14.69 -11.57 -5.06
N HIS A 17 -15.24 -11.07 -3.95
CA HIS A 17 -16.66 -10.77 -3.84
C HIS A 17 -17.11 -9.66 -4.80
N LEU A 18 -16.31 -8.60 -4.91
CA LEU A 18 -16.58 -7.49 -5.82
C LEU A 18 -16.65 -8.00 -7.28
N LEU A 19 -15.67 -8.78 -7.73
CA LEU A 19 -15.66 -9.33 -9.08
C LEU A 19 -16.83 -10.29 -9.34
N ARG A 20 -17.16 -11.17 -8.37
CA ARG A 20 -18.34 -12.05 -8.48
C ARG A 20 -19.64 -11.26 -8.56
N GLY A 21 -19.75 -10.18 -7.77
CA GLY A 21 -20.89 -9.26 -7.83
C GLY A 21 -21.06 -8.58 -9.20
N ARG A 22 -19.98 -8.50 -9.98
CA ARG A 22 -19.97 -8.03 -11.38
C ARG A 22 -20.26 -9.15 -12.40
N GLY A 23 -20.54 -10.37 -11.95
CA GLY A 23 -20.84 -11.51 -12.81
C GLY A 23 -19.61 -12.21 -13.38
N HIS A 24 -18.42 -12.01 -12.78
CA HIS A 24 -17.22 -12.72 -13.21
C HIS A 24 -17.06 -14.06 -12.51
N ASP A 25 -16.50 -15.04 -13.20
CA ASP A 25 -16.12 -16.34 -12.64
C ASP A 25 -14.77 -16.21 -11.95
N VAL A 26 -14.73 -16.38 -10.63
CA VAL A 26 -13.55 -16.09 -9.82
C VAL A 26 -13.12 -17.32 -9.03
N THR A 27 -11.93 -17.81 -9.33
CA THR A 27 -11.20 -18.80 -8.52
C THR A 27 -10.32 -18.10 -7.51
N ALA A 28 -10.51 -18.37 -6.22
CA ALA A 28 -9.62 -17.90 -5.16
C ALA A 28 -8.50 -18.91 -4.93
N ALA A 29 -7.27 -18.52 -5.13
CA ALA A 29 -6.07 -19.33 -4.90
C ALA A 29 -5.40 -18.90 -3.59
N VAL A 30 -5.27 -19.82 -2.65
CA VAL A 30 -4.54 -19.65 -1.39
C VAL A 30 -3.31 -20.56 -1.39
N ARG A 31 -2.41 -20.41 -0.42
CA ARG A 31 -1.16 -21.19 -0.37
C ARG A 31 -1.34 -22.69 -0.61
N ALA A 32 -2.43 -23.28 -0.14
CA ALA A 32 -2.72 -24.70 -0.32
C ALA A 32 -3.21 -25.08 -1.73
N THR A 33 -3.68 -24.13 -2.53
CA THR A 33 -4.30 -24.35 -3.85
C THR A 33 -3.67 -23.51 -4.96
N ILE A 34 -2.57 -22.84 -4.66
CA ILE A 34 -1.95 -21.89 -5.59
C ILE A 34 -1.41 -22.57 -6.85
N ASP A 35 -0.88 -23.79 -6.72
CA ASP A 35 -0.34 -24.56 -7.85
C ASP A 35 -1.41 -25.16 -8.76
N ASP A 36 -2.61 -25.39 -8.22
CA ASP A 36 -3.73 -26.03 -8.92
C ASP A 36 -4.70 -24.99 -9.53
N ALA A 37 -4.44 -23.70 -9.37
CA ALA A 37 -5.31 -22.66 -9.88
C ALA A 37 -5.27 -22.61 -11.43
N PRO A 38 -6.41 -22.34 -12.08
CA PRO A 38 -6.55 -22.41 -13.54
C PRO A 38 -6.00 -21.14 -14.23
N TYR A 39 -4.71 -20.87 -14.05
CA TYR A 39 -4.06 -19.66 -14.60
C TYR A 39 -4.11 -19.57 -16.12
N GLU A 40 -3.90 -20.71 -16.81
CA GLU A 40 -3.85 -20.76 -18.28
C GLU A 40 -5.20 -20.47 -18.94
N ASP A 41 -6.29 -20.80 -18.22
CA ASP A 41 -7.66 -20.54 -18.66
C ASP A 41 -8.21 -19.18 -18.20
N SER A 42 -7.42 -18.43 -17.42
CA SER A 42 -7.85 -17.14 -16.88
C SER A 42 -7.57 -15.99 -17.83
N GLU A 43 -8.45 -14.99 -17.79
CA GLU A 43 -8.31 -13.71 -18.54
C GLU A 43 -7.68 -12.63 -17.66
N LEU A 44 -7.63 -12.85 -16.33
CA LEU A 44 -7.05 -11.94 -15.35
C LEU A 44 -6.48 -12.71 -14.17
N VAL A 45 -5.28 -12.36 -13.71
CA VAL A 45 -4.73 -12.80 -12.43
C VAL A 45 -4.61 -11.60 -11.50
N VAL A 46 -5.19 -11.70 -10.30
CA VAL A 46 -5.13 -10.66 -9.26
C VAL A 46 -4.20 -11.13 -8.15
N LEU A 47 -3.19 -10.33 -7.82
CA LEU A 47 -2.30 -10.60 -6.69
C LEU A 47 -2.70 -9.76 -5.48
N ALA A 48 -3.16 -10.42 -4.41
CA ALA A 48 -3.63 -9.83 -3.16
C ALA A 48 -2.92 -10.44 -1.94
N VAL A 49 -1.62 -10.57 -2.03
CA VAL A 49 -0.73 -11.14 -1.02
C VAL A 49 0.05 -10.05 -0.28
N PRO A 50 0.69 -10.32 0.86
CA PRO A 50 1.66 -9.42 1.45
C PRO A 50 2.84 -9.14 0.50
N SER A 51 3.44 -7.93 0.56
CA SER A 51 4.56 -7.54 -0.31
C SER A 51 5.72 -8.53 -0.28
N ARG A 52 6.07 -9.04 0.90
CA ARG A 52 7.12 -10.07 1.09
C ARG A 52 6.83 -11.42 0.42
N SER A 53 5.57 -11.69 0.09
CA SER A 53 5.15 -12.95 -0.57
C SER A 53 4.89 -12.77 -2.06
N PHE A 54 5.13 -11.56 -2.60
CA PHE A 54 4.81 -11.25 -4.00
C PHE A 54 5.62 -12.11 -4.98
N ARG A 55 6.94 -12.22 -4.77
CA ARG A 55 7.83 -13.03 -5.63
C ARG A 55 7.41 -14.51 -5.63
N GLU A 56 7.18 -15.07 -4.44
CA GLU A 56 6.73 -16.45 -4.28
C GLU A 56 5.41 -16.67 -5.05
N ALA A 57 4.42 -15.80 -4.80
CA ALA A 57 3.11 -15.89 -5.46
C ALA A 57 3.20 -15.74 -6.99
N LEU A 58 4.02 -14.79 -7.47
CA LEU A 58 4.24 -14.58 -8.90
C LEU A 58 4.88 -15.81 -9.57
N GLY A 59 5.78 -16.50 -8.86
CA GLY A 59 6.44 -17.72 -9.36
C GLY A 59 5.49 -18.90 -9.63
N HIS A 60 4.29 -18.91 -9.02
CA HIS A 60 3.27 -19.91 -9.28
C HIS A 60 2.34 -19.53 -10.46
N VAL A 61 2.31 -18.26 -10.88
CA VAL A 61 1.39 -17.78 -11.93
C VAL A 61 1.88 -18.21 -13.31
N ARG A 62 1.10 -19.04 -13.96
CA ARG A 62 1.34 -19.57 -15.33
C ARG A 62 0.52 -18.78 -16.36
N GLY A 63 0.71 -19.11 -17.65
CA GLY A 63 0.00 -18.49 -18.76
C GLY A 63 0.44 -17.04 -19.00
N THR A 64 -0.36 -16.28 -19.76
CA THR A 64 -0.03 -14.92 -20.23
C THR A 64 -1.05 -13.86 -19.83
N ALA A 65 -2.07 -14.23 -19.04
CA ALA A 65 -3.08 -13.28 -18.58
C ALA A 65 -2.43 -12.08 -17.86
N PRO A 66 -2.94 -10.85 -18.02
CA PRO A 66 -2.45 -9.68 -17.33
C PRO A 66 -2.57 -9.83 -15.82
N ILE A 67 -1.68 -9.14 -15.09
CA ILE A 67 -1.70 -9.10 -13.63
C ILE A 67 -2.27 -7.77 -13.15
N LEU A 68 -3.24 -7.86 -12.22
CA LEU A 68 -3.67 -6.74 -11.40
C LEU A 68 -3.11 -6.92 -9.98
N SER A 69 -2.17 -6.08 -9.58
CA SER A 69 -1.62 -6.09 -8.22
C SER A 69 -2.46 -5.21 -7.29
N LEU A 70 -2.91 -5.79 -6.17
CA LEU A 70 -3.54 -5.06 -5.06
C LEU A 70 -2.55 -4.84 -3.90
N VAL A 71 -1.28 -5.18 -4.12
CA VAL A 71 -0.25 -5.18 -3.09
C VAL A 71 0.26 -3.76 -2.84
N LYS A 72 0.29 -3.36 -1.57
CA LYS A 72 0.69 -2.02 -1.14
C LYS A 72 2.03 -2.08 -0.40
N GLY A 73 3.13 -2.14 -1.14
CA GLY A 73 4.49 -2.24 -0.61
C GLY A 73 5.53 -2.33 -1.72
N LEU A 74 6.79 -2.44 -1.33
CA LEU A 74 7.93 -2.67 -2.21
C LEU A 74 8.49 -4.08 -2.00
N ASP A 75 9.31 -4.52 -2.92
CA ASP A 75 10.07 -5.75 -2.77
C ASP A 75 11.06 -5.62 -1.60
N PRO A 76 10.99 -6.48 -0.59
CA PRO A 76 11.85 -6.36 0.59
C PRO A 76 13.32 -6.71 0.33
N GLU A 77 13.63 -7.42 -0.76
CA GLU A 77 14.99 -7.86 -1.06
C GLU A 77 15.81 -6.76 -1.76
N CYS A 78 15.20 -6.00 -2.65
CA CYS A 78 15.91 -5.00 -3.45
C CYS A 78 15.29 -3.60 -3.42
N GLY A 79 14.13 -3.42 -2.79
CA GLY A 79 13.41 -2.15 -2.76
C GLY A 79 12.79 -1.74 -4.09
N ALA A 80 12.66 -2.68 -5.03
CA ALA A 80 12.04 -2.41 -6.32
C ALA A 80 10.51 -2.30 -6.19
N ARG A 81 9.89 -1.59 -7.12
CA ARG A 81 8.44 -1.63 -7.31
C ARG A 81 8.04 -3.04 -7.74
N LEU A 82 6.94 -3.54 -7.19
CA LEU A 82 6.51 -4.93 -7.42
C LEU A 82 6.10 -5.17 -8.88
N SER A 83 5.58 -4.16 -9.57
CA SER A 83 5.26 -4.25 -11.00
C SER A 83 6.48 -4.59 -11.87
N THR A 84 7.68 -4.12 -11.49
CA THR A 84 8.92 -4.39 -12.23
C THR A 84 9.38 -5.85 -12.18
N LEU A 85 8.83 -6.63 -11.24
CA LEU A 85 9.09 -8.07 -11.13
C LEU A 85 8.24 -8.88 -12.11
N VAL A 86 7.16 -8.28 -12.63
CA VAL A 86 6.28 -8.93 -13.60
C VAL A 86 6.89 -8.80 -14.99
N THR A 87 7.26 -9.93 -15.58
CA THR A 87 7.87 -9.99 -16.90
C THR A 87 7.03 -10.83 -17.86
N GLY A 88 7.06 -10.50 -19.16
CA GLY A 88 6.41 -11.27 -20.22
C GLY A 88 4.88 -11.21 -20.26
N ARG A 89 4.26 -10.31 -19.49
CA ARG A 89 2.81 -10.06 -19.49
C ARG A 89 2.48 -8.65 -19.03
N PRO A 90 1.32 -8.09 -19.43
CA PRO A 90 0.88 -6.78 -18.97
C PRO A 90 0.62 -6.75 -17.46
N VAL A 91 0.87 -5.61 -16.83
CA VAL A 91 0.67 -5.41 -15.39
C VAL A 91 -0.03 -4.08 -15.11
N ALA A 92 -0.94 -4.11 -14.15
CA ALA A 92 -1.57 -2.94 -13.57
C ALA A 92 -1.55 -3.04 -12.05
N VAL A 93 -1.66 -1.92 -11.38
CA VAL A 93 -1.83 -1.84 -9.91
C VAL A 93 -3.13 -1.16 -9.56
N LEU A 94 -3.73 -1.55 -8.43
CA LEU A 94 -4.90 -0.89 -7.86
C LEU A 94 -4.56 -0.36 -6.48
N SER A 95 -4.78 0.94 -6.27
CA SER A 95 -4.63 1.60 -4.98
C SER A 95 -5.74 2.63 -4.75
N GLY A 96 -5.76 3.30 -3.59
CA GLY A 96 -6.75 4.32 -3.24
C GLY A 96 -7.44 4.06 -1.91
N PRO A 97 -8.39 4.92 -1.50
CA PRO A 97 -9.16 4.80 -0.26
C PRO A 97 -10.18 3.65 -0.36
N ASN A 98 -9.72 2.43 -0.08
CA ASN A 98 -10.47 1.20 -0.28
C ASN A 98 -10.20 0.19 0.85
N MET A 99 -10.69 0.47 2.03
CA MET A 99 -10.60 -0.44 3.16
C MET A 99 -11.37 -1.74 2.86
N ALA A 100 -10.68 -2.87 3.01
CA ALA A 100 -11.22 -4.18 2.63
C ALA A 100 -12.56 -4.51 3.31
N GLU A 101 -12.66 -4.16 4.58
CA GLU A 101 -13.84 -4.39 5.41
C GLU A 101 -15.05 -3.57 4.92
N GLU A 102 -14.81 -2.31 4.53
CA GLU A 102 -15.86 -1.43 4.00
C GLU A 102 -16.31 -1.88 2.62
N VAL A 103 -15.37 -2.24 1.75
CA VAL A 103 -15.67 -2.78 0.41
C VAL A 103 -16.45 -4.09 0.52
N ALA A 104 -16.07 -4.98 1.44
CA ALA A 104 -16.80 -6.23 1.69
C ALA A 104 -18.21 -6.00 2.23
N ALA A 105 -18.42 -4.92 2.99
CA ALA A 105 -19.74 -4.50 3.49
C ALA A 105 -20.58 -3.77 2.43
N GLY A 106 -20.06 -3.56 1.20
CA GLY A 106 -20.75 -2.85 0.12
C GLY A 106 -20.82 -1.33 0.31
N LEU A 107 -20.03 -0.78 1.25
CA LEU A 107 -19.92 0.68 1.44
C LEU A 107 -19.21 1.34 0.25
N PRO A 108 -19.53 2.60 -0.05
CA PRO A 108 -18.88 3.32 -1.13
C PRO A 108 -17.36 3.39 -0.96
N GLY A 109 -16.63 3.01 -2.00
CA GLY A 109 -15.17 3.11 -2.07
C GLY A 109 -14.71 3.66 -3.42
N ALA A 110 -13.47 4.12 -3.46
CA ALA A 110 -12.83 4.56 -4.69
C ALA A 110 -11.44 3.97 -4.84
N ALA A 111 -11.04 3.76 -6.08
CA ALA A 111 -9.71 3.25 -6.42
C ALA A 111 -9.17 3.93 -7.68
N VAL A 112 -7.87 3.85 -7.84
CA VAL A 112 -7.14 4.15 -9.07
C VAL A 112 -6.55 2.84 -9.56
N ILE A 113 -6.74 2.53 -10.83
CA ILE A 113 -5.99 1.49 -11.55
C ILE A 113 -4.94 2.21 -12.40
N ALA A 114 -3.68 1.86 -12.20
CA ALA A 114 -2.56 2.40 -12.96
C ALA A 114 -1.87 1.32 -13.77
N SER A 115 -1.55 1.66 -15.02
CA SER A 115 -0.76 0.83 -15.93
C SER A 115 -0.07 1.73 -16.96
N GLU A 116 1.13 1.35 -17.40
CA GLU A 116 1.77 1.98 -18.57
C GLU A 116 1.01 1.69 -19.88
N ASP A 117 0.20 0.62 -19.90
CA ASP A 117 -0.76 0.31 -20.97
C ASP A 117 -2.15 0.85 -20.58
N GLU A 118 -2.51 2.00 -21.19
CA GLU A 118 -3.80 2.66 -20.95
C GLU A 118 -4.98 1.75 -21.32
N SER A 119 -4.86 0.94 -22.37
CA SER A 119 -5.92 0.01 -22.79
C SER A 119 -6.19 -1.05 -21.73
N LEU A 120 -5.14 -1.56 -21.06
CA LEU A 120 -5.28 -2.45 -19.92
C LEU A 120 -5.98 -1.76 -18.74
N ALA A 121 -5.58 -0.51 -18.43
CA ALA A 121 -6.17 0.23 -17.34
C ALA A 121 -7.68 0.50 -17.57
N LEU A 122 -8.07 0.89 -18.77
CA LEU A 122 -9.46 1.11 -19.17
C LEU A 122 -10.28 -0.19 -19.13
N TRP A 123 -9.74 -1.28 -19.67
CA TRP A 123 -10.40 -2.58 -19.59
C TRP A 123 -10.63 -3.02 -18.14
N LEU A 124 -9.62 -2.89 -17.28
CA LEU A 124 -9.74 -3.22 -15.85
C LEU A 124 -10.71 -2.29 -15.12
N GLN A 125 -10.79 -1.02 -15.52
CA GLN A 125 -11.81 -0.11 -15.00
C GLN A 125 -13.21 -0.65 -15.28
N GLU A 126 -13.52 -1.09 -16.50
CA GLU A 126 -14.81 -1.68 -16.86
C GLU A 126 -15.12 -2.94 -16.06
N VAL A 127 -14.10 -3.79 -15.86
CA VAL A 127 -14.20 -5.05 -15.12
C VAL A 127 -14.55 -4.81 -13.65
N VAL A 128 -13.92 -3.81 -13.03
CA VAL A 128 -13.97 -3.62 -11.56
C VAL A 128 -15.02 -2.60 -11.14
N ASN A 129 -15.25 -1.53 -11.93
CA ASN A 129 -16.11 -0.41 -11.55
C ASN A 129 -17.57 -0.85 -11.27
N SER A 130 -18.15 -0.39 -10.17
CA SER A 130 -19.53 -0.68 -9.77
C SER A 130 -20.21 0.54 -9.15
N LEU A 131 -21.48 0.42 -8.77
CA LEU A 131 -22.23 1.50 -8.11
C LEU A 131 -21.65 1.86 -6.73
N SER A 132 -21.07 0.87 -6.04
CA SER A 132 -20.44 1.07 -4.72
C SER A 132 -18.92 1.17 -4.77
N PHE A 133 -18.27 0.89 -5.92
CA PHE A 133 -16.82 0.93 -6.03
C PHE A 133 -16.39 1.68 -7.29
N ARG A 134 -16.06 2.96 -7.12
CA ARG A 134 -15.68 3.84 -8.23
C ARG A 134 -14.21 3.66 -8.59
N VAL A 135 -13.93 3.39 -9.86
CA VAL A 135 -12.56 3.19 -10.36
C VAL A 135 -12.18 4.30 -11.33
N TYR A 136 -11.02 4.90 -11.11
CA TYR A 136 -10.37 5.87 -12.00
C TYR A 136 -9.13 5.21 -12.61
N VAL A 137 -8.68 5.71 -13.76
CA VAL A 137 -7.46 5.24 -14.41
C VAL A 137 -6.35 6.28 -14.31
N ASN A 138 -5.11 5.81 -14.31
CA ASN A 138 -3.90 6.62 -14.32
C ASN A 138 -2.82 5.90 -15.13
N THR A 139 -1.95 6.63 -15.79
CA THR A 139 -0.78 6.09 -16.51
C THR A 139 0.49 6.11 -15.66
N ASP A 140 0.50 6.87 -14.57
CA ASP A 140 1.63 6.92 -13.61
C ASP A 140 1.63 5.69 -12.69
N LEU A 141 2.08 4.57 -13.22
CA LEU A 141 2.27 3.32 -12.47
C LEU A 141 3.29 3.50 -11.33
N ILE A 142 4.33 4.33 -11.55
CA ILE A 142 5.38 4.60 -10.57
C ILE A 142 4.79 5.27 -9.33
N GLY A 143 4.09 6.38 -9.54
CA GLY A 143 3.51 7.18 -8.47
C GLY A 143 2.47 6.40 -7.66
N VAL A 144 1.58 5.66 -8.32
CA VAL A 144 0.55 4.88 -7.63
C VAL A 144 1.15 3.77 -6.75
N GLU A 145 2.20 3.06 -7.20
CA GLU A 145 2.88 2.06 -6.37
C GLU A 145 3.63 2.68 -5.20
N LEU A 146 4.36 3.79 -5.43
CA LEU A 146 5.10 4.47 -4.36
C LEU A 146 4.16 5.07 -3.31
N CYS A 147 3.03 5.67 -3.73
CA CYS A 147 1.97 6.09 -2.81
C CYS A 147 1.48 4.93 -1.94
N ALA A 148 1.16 3.80 -2.57
CA ALA A 148 0.65 2.62 -1.87
C ALA A 148 1.63 2.05 -0.84
N ALA A 149 2.94 2.14 -1.10
CA ALA A 149 3.98 1.68 -0.19
C ALA A 149 4.23 2.69 0.94
N ALA A 150 4.55 3.94 0.59
CA ALA A 150 5.01 4.96 1.53
C ALA A 150 3.95 5.38 2.56
N LYS A 151 2.67 5.46 2.17
CA LYS A 151 1.58 5.79 3.10
C LYS A 151 1.52 4.90 4.34
N ASN A 152 1.95 3.64 4.23
CA ASN A 152 1.95 2.69 5.34
C ASN A 152 2.95 3.09 6.43
N VAL A 153 4.06 3.70 6.04
CA VAL A 153 5.08 4.23 6.96
C VAL A 153 4.58 5.50 7.63
N ILE A 154 3.95 6.40 6.87
CA ILE A 154 3.35 7.62 7.42
C ILE A 154 2.22 7.25 8.41
N ALA A 155 1.45 6.20 8.13
CA ALA A 155 0.41 5.74 9.05
C ALA A 155 0.97 5.17 10.36
N LEU A 156 2.16 4.55 10.37
CA LEU A 156 2.87 4.19 11.62
C LEU A 156 3.17 5.44 12.44
N SER A 157 3.72 6.49 11.79
CA SER A 157 4.03 7.76 12.47
C SER A 157 2.77 8.44 13.01
N ALA A 158 1.68 8.48 12.22
CA ALA A 158 0.38 9.01 12.70
C ALA A 158 -0.17 8.25 13.89
N GLY A 159 0.00 6.92 13.91
CA GLY A 159 -0.31 6.09 15.09
C GLY A 159 0.58 6.40 16.29
N GLY A 160 1.85 6.71 16.07
CA GLY A 160 2.77 7.18 17.11
C GLY A 160 2.27 8.46 17.78
N VAL A 161 1.78 9.42 16.99
CA VAL A 161 1.14 10.65 17.50
C VAL A 161 -0.09 10.34 18.37
N ASP A 162 -0.94 9.42 17.92
CA ASP A 162 -2.10 8.97 18.71
C ASP A 162 -1.68 8.32 20.02
N GLY A 163 -0.69 7.44 19.99
CA GLY A 163 -0.20 6.72 21.17
C GLY A 163 0.43 7.61 22.24
N LEU A 164 1.04 8.71 21.83
CA LEU A 164 1.60 9.76 22.69
C LEU A 164 0.57 10.81 23.14
N GLY A 165 -0.65 10.79 22.58
CA GLY A 165 -1.69 11.76 22.94
C GLY A 165 -1.39 13.19 22.49
N LEU A 166 -0.68 13.40 21.36
CA LEU A 166 -0.24 14.73 20.90
C LEU A 166 -1.36 15.53 20.20
N GLY A 167 -2.51 14.91 19.97
CA GLY A 167 -3.70 15.55 19.41
C GLY A 167 -3.71 15.68 17.89
N ASP A 168 -4.83 16.20 17.37
CA ASP A 168 -5.15 16.23 15.94
C ASP A 168 -4.27 17.18 15.14
N ASN A 169 -3.80 18.28 15.72
CA ASN A 169 -2.90 19.21 15.03
C ASN A 169 -1.58 18.55 14.67
N ALA A 170 -0.98 17.79 15.60
CA ALA A 170 0.25 17.05 15.36
C ALA A 170 0.04 15.93 14.33
N LYS A 171 -1.11 15.26 14.38
CA LYS A 171 -1.48 14.23 13.42
C LYS A 171 -1.65 14.80 12.02
N ALA A 172 -2.35 15.93 11.89
CA ALA A 172 -2.51 16.62 10.61
C ALA A 172 -1.16 17.06 10.03
N ALA A 173 -0.26 17.60 10.87
CA ALA A 173 1.08 17.99 10.47
C ALA A 173 1.89 16.79 9.92
N ILE A 174 1.86 15.64 10.63
CA ILE A 174 2.54 14.42 10.16
C ILE A 174 1.95 13.92 8.83
N ILE A 175 0.64 13.95 8.65
CA ILE A 175 0.01 13.53 7.38
C ILE A 175 0.43 14.47 6.25
N THR A 176 0.38 15.79 6.45
CA THR A 176 0.76 16.78 5.44
C THR A 176 2.25 16.67 5.08
N ARG A 177 3.13 16.61 6.08
CA ARG A 177 4.59 16.45 5.83
C ARG A 177 4.92 15.09 5.22
N GLY A 178 4.18 14.04 5.61
CA GLY A 178 4.30 12.71 5.02
C GLY A 178 3.91 12.69 3.54
N LEU A 179 2.87 13.43 3.15
CA LEU A 179 2.51 13.58 1.73
C LEU A 179 3.65 14.25 0.93
N VAL A 180 4.28 15.28 1.51
CA VAL A 180 5.44 15.95 0.88
C VAL A 180 6.63 14.98 0.74
N GLU A 181 6.92 14.14 1.75
CA GLU A 181 7.95 13.10 1.62
C GLU A 181 7.62 12.10 0.51
N MET A 182 6.36 11.65 0.45
CA MET A 182 5.91 10.73 -0.59
C MET A 182 6.09 11.33 -2.00
N ALA A 183 5.69 12.60 -2.18
CA ALA A 183 5.81 13.30 -3.47
C ALA A 183 7.28 13.47 -3.87
N ARG A 184 8.14 13.91 -2.94
CA ARG A 184 9.58 14.05 -3.16
C ARG A 184 10.24 12.75 -3.59
N LEU A 185 9.91 11.64 -2.90
CA LEU A 185 10.40 10.31 -3.28
C LEU A 185 9.93 9.92 -4.68
N GLY A 186 8.64 10.16 -4.97
CA GLY A 186 8.04 9.82 -6.25
C GLY A 186 8.66 10.59 -7.40
N GLU A 187 8.80 11.90 -7.28
CA GLU A 187 9.43 12.74 -8.31
C GLU A 187 10.86 12.28 -8.61
N ALA A 188 11.65 11.96 -7.58
CA ALA A 188 12.99 11.44 -7.75
C ALA A 188 13.04 10.05 -8.41
N CYS A 189 11.94 9.30 -8.35
CA CYS A 189 11.76 8.03 -9.04
C CYS A 189 11.09 8.17 -10.42
N GLY A 190 10.75 9.39 -10.87
CA GLY A 190 10.13 9.67 -12.16
C GLY A 190 8.59 9.57 -12.16
N ALA A 191 7.96 9.67 -11.00
CA ALA A 191 6.50 9.75 -10.88
C ALA A 191 5.97 11.16 -11.16
N GLU A 192 4.70 11.25 -11.49
CA GLU A 192 3.99 12.53 -11.71
C GLU A 192 3.55 13.14 -10.37
N PRO A 193 3.87 14.43 -10.07
CA PRO A 193 3.52 15.08 -8.81
C PRO A 193 2.01 15.07 -8.52
N GLU A 194 1.18 15.16 -9.54
CA GLU A 194 -0.29 15.18 -9.44
C GLU A 194 -0.85 13.90 -8.84
N THR A 195 -0.18 12.76 -9.04
CA THR A 195 -0.59 11.45 -8.50
C THR A 195 -0.68 11.48 -6.97
N PHE A 196 0.22 12.24 -6.32
CA PHE A 196 0.27 12.31 -4.85
C PHE A 196 -0.88 13.10 -4.25
N SER A 197 -1.45 14.06 -4.99
CA SER A 197 -2.63 14.83 -4.59
C SER A 197 -3.95 14.07 -4.84
N GLY A 198 -3.90 12.98 -5.59
CA GLY A 198 -5.06 12.18 -5.99
C GLY A 198 -5.50 11.14 -4.95
N LEU A 199 -6.39 10.23 -5.42
CA LEU A 199 -6.94 9.14 -4.59
C LEU A 199 -5.87 8.15 -4.13
N ALA A 200 -4.89 7.82 -4.98
CA ALA A 200 -3.82 6.89 -4.64
C ALA A 200 -2.85 7.48 -3.61
N GLY A 201 -2.60 8.79 -3.64
CA GLY A 201 -1.76 9.54 -2.70
C GLY A 201 -2.56 10.01 -1.49
N LEU A 202 -3.01 11.26 -1.51
CA LEU A 202 -3.71 11.92 -0.40
C LEU A 202 -4.93 11.13 0.09
N GLY A 203 -5.75 10.61 -0.82
CA GLY A 203 -6.97 9.89 -0.45
C GLY A 203 -6.68 8.65 0.39
N ASP A 204 -5.77 7.79 -0.07
CA ASP A 204 -5.40 6.55 0.63
C ASP A 204 -4.55 6.84 1.89
N LEU A 205 -3.74 7.90 1.88
CA LEU A 205 -2.96 8.34 3.04
C LEU A 205 -3.89 8.76 4.18
N VAL A 206 -4.87 9.63 3.91
CA VAL A 206 -5.79 10.14 4.93
C VAL A 206 -6.57 9.00 5.58
N VAL A 207 -7.20 8.12 4.80
CA VAL A 207 -7.98 7.02 5.38
C VAL A 207 -7.08 6.06 6.17
N THR A 208 -5.86 5.78 5.70
CA THR A 208 -4.93 4.87 6.36
C THR A 208 -4.41 5.43 7.70
N CYS A 209 -4.19 6.75 7.78
CA CYS A 209 -3.73 7.43 8.99
C CYS A 209 -4.86 7.68 10.01
N TRP A 210 -6.11 7.83 9.52
CA TRP A 210 -7.23 8.23 10.38
C TRP A 210 -8.05 7.05 10.88
N HIS A 211 -8.22 6.00 10.08
CA HIS A 211 -9.10 4.89 10.40
C HIS A 211 -8.69 4.17 11.70
N PRO A 212 -9.59 4.05 12.71
CA PRO A 212 -9.22 3.51 14.03
C PRO A 212 -8.68 2.08 14.00
N GLN A 213 -9.16 1.27 13.06
CA GLN A 213 -8.72 -0.13 12.90
C GLN A 213 -7.58 -0.29 11.88
N GLY A 214 -7.04 0.81 11.32
CA GLY A 214 -5.91 0.77 10.41
C GLY A 214 -4.70 0.08 11.03
N ARG A 215 -4.25 -1.03 10.45
CA ARG A 215 -3.19 -1.89 11.02
C ARG A 215 -1.89 -1.15 11.28
N ASN A 216 -1.44 -0.34 10.32
CA ASN A 216 -0.22 0.45 10.47
C ASN A 216 -0.39 1.52 11.56
N ARG A 217 -1.50 2.28 11.55
CA ARG A 217 -1.81 3.26 12.59
C ARG A 217 -1.83 2.61 13.99
N ARG A 218 -2.54 1.48 14.14
CA ARG A 218 -2.59 0.75 15.41
C ARG A 218 -1.22 0.25 15.86
N ALA A 219 -0.39 -0.23 14.93
CA ALA A 219 0.97 -0.64 15.26
C ALA A 219 1.79 0.53 15.82
N GLY A 220 1.76 1.68 15.15
CA GLY A 220 2.41 2.89 15.64
C GLY A 220 1.90 3.33 17.03
N GLU A 221 0.59 3.28 17.26
CA GLU A 221 -0.03 3.58 18.56
C GLU A 221 0.47 2.64 19.66
N LEU A 222 0.53 1.34 19.41
CA LEU A 222 1.01 0.34 20.38
C LEU A 222 2.51 0.50 20.67
N ILE A 223 3.32 0.77 19.64
CA ILE A 223 4.75 1.02 19.80
C ILE A 223 4.98 2.29 20.64
N ALA A 224 4.22 3.35 20.37
CA ALA A 224 4.31 4.58 21.14
C ALA A 224 3.92 4.42 22.62
N ARG A 225 3.09 3.44 22.92
CA ARG A 225 2.72 3.04 24.29
C ARG A 225 3.71 2.07 24.96
N GLY A 226 4.86 1.82 24.32
CA GLY A 226 5.97 1.05 24.88
C GLY A 226 6.05 -0.42 24.45
N MET A 227 5.23 -0.87 23.49
CA MET A 227 5.39 -2.21 22.93
C MET A 227 6.54 -2.25 21.94
N SER A 228 7.24 -3.39 21.85
CA SER A 228 8.12 -3.64 20.72
C SER A 228 7.33 -3.84 19.40
N ALA A 229 7.98 -3.66 18.25
CA ALA A 229 7.36 -3.90 16.95
C ALA A 229 6.79 -5.33 16.82
N GLU A 230 7.51 -6.34 17.35
CA GLU A 230 7.06 -7.73 17.34
C GLU A 230 5.83 -7.96 18.25
N GLN A 231 5.80 -7.33 19.42
CA GLN A 231 4.62 -7.39 20.31
C GLN A 231 3.40 -6.74 19.67
N ALA A 232 3.57 -5.55 19.06
CA ALA A 232 2.49 -4.86 18.36
C ALA A 232 1.95 -5.69 17.19
N LYS A 233 2.84 -6.30 16.39
CA LYS A 233 2.48 -7.20 15.29
C LYS A 233 1.74 -8.45 15.78
N ALA A 234 2.18 -9.06 16.87
CA ALA A 234 1.52 -10.22 17.47
C ALA A 234 0.11 -9.87 17.99
N GLN A 235 -0.05 -8.71 18.63
CA GLN A 235 -1.36 -8.24 19.12
C GLN A 235 -2.33 -7.90 17.99
N ILE A 236 -1.85 -7.37 16.84
CA ILE A 236 -2.68 -7.08 15.68
C ILE A 236 -3.11 -8.38 14.98
N GLY A 237 -2.29 -9.42 15.01
CA GLY A 237 -2.58 -10.74 14.42
C GLY A 237 -2.68 -10.76 12.89
N GLN A 238 -2.33 -9.66 12.23
CA GLN A 238 -2.35 -9.49 10.77
C GLN A 238 -1.07 -8.82 10.29
N VAL A 239 -0.81 -8.88 8.98
CA VAL A 239 0.36 -8.24 8.39
C VAL A 239 0.29 -6.72 8.54
N VAL A 240 1.36 -6.13 9.08
CA VAL A 240 1.59 -4.69 9.20
C VAL A 240 2.66 -4.31 8.18
N GLU A 241 2.23 -3.90 6.98
CA GLU A 241 3.14 -3.61 5.86
C GLU A 241 4.14 -2.51 6.17
N GLY A 242 3.75 -1.48 6.92
CA GLY A 242 4.61 -0.35 7.25
C GLY A 242 5.89 -0.74 7.99
N LEU A 243 5.84 -1.77 8.86
CA LEU A 243 7.02 -2.26 9.58
C LEU A 243 8.08 -2.86 8.65
N ALA A 244 7.64 -3.56 7.59
CA ALA A 244 8.54 -4.12 6.60
C ALA A 244 8.96 -3.07 5.55
N THR A 245 8.09 -2.12 5.24
CA THR A 245 8.32 -1.12 4.20
C THR A 245 9.25 0.01 4.66
N ALA A 246 9.22 0.39 5.95
CA ALA A 246 10.02 1.53 6.44
C ALA A 246 11.52 1.40 6.16
N PRO A 247 12.21 0.29 6.52
CA PRO A 247 13.63 0.15 6.21
C PRO A 247 13.90 0.10 4.70
N VAL A 248 13.02 -0.49 3.92
CA VAL A 248 13.16 -0.58 2.46
C VAL A 248 13.05 0.80 1.81
N LEU A 249 12.12 1.65 2.26
CA LEU A 249 11.98 3.03 1.79
C LEU A 249 13.17 3.89 2.20
N ARG A 250 13.69 3.76 3.42
CA ARG A 250 14.90 4.43 3.88
C ARG A 250 16.09 4.08 2.98
N ASP A 251 16.31 2.79 2.75
CA ASP A 251 17.40 2.32 1.89
C ASP A 251 17.26 2.81 0.45
N LEU A 252 16.04 2.86 -0.08
CA LEU A 252 15.76 3.45 -1.40
C LEU A 252 16.11 4.94 -1.41
N SER A 253 15.64 5.70 -0.41
CA SER A 253 15.88 7.14 -0.33
C SER A 253 17.37 7.49 -0.27
N HIS A 254 18.16 6.72 0.51
CA HIS A 254 19.61 6.87 0.58
C HIS A 254 20.29 6.61 -0.77
N ARG A 255 19.86 5.57 -1.50
CA ARG A 255 20.42 5.24 -2.82
C ARG A 255 20.19 6.34 -3.86
N ILE A 256 19.04 7.04 -3.78
CA ILE A 256 18.69 8.09 -4.75
C ILE A 256 18.95 9.50 -4.23
N GLY A 257 19.47 9.65 -3.00
CA GLY A 257 19.85 10.94 -2.42
C GLY A 257 18.67 11.82 -2.00
N VAL A 258 17.55 11.23 -1.57
CA VAL A 258 16.33 11.93 -1.14
C VAL A 258 16.17 11.86 0.37
N GLU A 259 15.89 12.98 1.02
CA GLU A 259 15.63 13.02 2.46
C GLU A 259 14.15 12.68 2.78
N LEU A 260 13.95 11.69 3.63
CA LEU A 260 12.64 11.26 4.15
C LEU A 260 12.63 11.30 5.69
N PRO A 261 12.57 12.50 6.33
CA PRO A 261 12.71 12.64 7.77
C PRO A 261 11.71 11.83 8.63
N ILE A 262 10.46 11.67 8.18
CA ILE A 262 9.46 10.88 8.91
C ILE A 262 9.81 9.39 8.80
N THR A 263 10.18 8.94 7.61
CA THR A 263 10.60 7.55 7.37
C THR A 263 11.85 7.21 8.19
N GLU A 264 12.85 8.10 8.23
CA GLU A 264 14.03 7.97 9.08
C GLU A 264 13.66 7.88 10.57
N GLY A 265 12.77 8.77 11.02
CA GLY A 265 12.28 8.74 12.41
C GLY A 265 11.57 7.45 12.77
N VAL A 266 10.73 6.92 11.87
CA VAL A 266 10.07 5.62 12.06
C VAL A 266 11.12 4.51 12.18
N CYS A 267 12.11 4.47 11.28
CA CYS A 267 13.18 3.48 11.34
C CYS A 267 13.99 3.58 12.64
N ALA A 268 14.36 4.78 13.07
CA ALA A 268 15.09 5.01 14.31
C ALA A 268 14.32 4.48 15.54
N VAL A 269 12.99 4.69 15.60
CA VAL A 269 12.13 4.14 16.66
C VAL A 269 12.08 2.62 16.60
N LEU A 270 11.98 2.04 15.42
CA LEU A 270 11.98 0.58 15.25
C LEU A 270 13.33 -0.04 15.66
N GLU A 271 14.42 0.73 15.56
CA GLU A 271 15.78 0.37 15.98
C GLU A 271 16.06 0.68 17.48
N GLY A 272 15.06 1.23 18.19
CA GLY A 272 15.13 1.43 19.63
C GLY A 272 15.32 2.86 20.12
N MET A 273 15.28 3.87 19.23
CA MET A 273 15.31 5.28 19.66
C MET A 273 14.04 5.61 20.46
N PRO A 274 14.17 6.22 21.65
CA PRO A 274 13.02 6.68 22.42
C PRO A 274 12.24 7.76 21.67
N LEU A 275 10.89 7.65 21.67
CA LEU A 275 10.00 8.56 20.94
C LEU A 275 10.11 10.03 21.39
N ASN A 276 10.38 10.28 22.68
CA ASN A 276 10.61 11.64 23.19
C ASN A 276 11.88 12.28 22.60
N GLU A 277 12.92 11.49 22.36
CA GLU A 277 14.15 11.93 21.72
C GLU A 277 13.89 12.28 20.23
N LEU A 278 13.15 11.42 19.53
CA LEU A 278 12.72 11.69 18.14
C LEU A 278 11.92 12.99 18.04
N LEU A 279 10.94 13.21 18.94
CA LEU A 279 10.14 14.43 18.97
C LEU A 279 11.02 15.67 19.19
N GLY A 280 11.98 15.62 20.13
CA GLY A 280 12.94 16.70 20.35
C GLY A 280 13.76 17.00 19.09
N SER A 281 14.22 15.96 18.41
CA SER A 281 14.95 16.09 17.15
C SER A 281 14.12 16.72 16.01
N LEU A 282 12.89 16.28 15.83
CA LEU A 282 11.99 16.81 14.78
C LEU A 282 11.61 18.27 15.06
N MET A 283 11.25 18.61 16.30
CA MET A 283 10.87 19.97 16.69
C MET A 283 12.05 20.94 16.74
N GLY A 284 13.27 20.44 16.92
CA GLY A 284 14.52 21.23 16.89
C GLY A 284 15.05 21.54 15.49
N ARG A 285 14.46 20.97 14.43
CA ARG A 285 14.84 21.30 13.06
C ARG A 285 14.56 22.76 12.74
N ARG A 286 15.46 23.39 11.95
CA ARG A 286 15.21 24.77 11.50
C ARG A 286 13.94 24.80 10.64
N PRO A 287 13.04 25.78 10.88
CA PRO A 287 11.91 25.99 10.01
C PRO A 287 12.39 26.26 8.57
N THR A 288 11.77 25.62 7.61
CA THR A 288 12.01 25.85 6.17
C THR A 288 10.76 26.47 5.55
N GLU A 289 10.87 27.01 4.35
CA GLU A 289 9.69 27.39 3.55
C GLU A 289 8.82 26.15 3.28
N GLU A 290 7.51 26.38 3.20
CA GLU A 290 6.51 25.34 2.92
C GLU A 290 6.25 25.19 1.42
#